data_666d257f1319fc92ce46d68184b8d7b3
#
_entry.id   666d257f1319fc92ce46d68184b8d7b3
#
_cell.length_a   1.000
_cell.length_b   1.000
_cell.length_c   1.000
_cell.angle_alpha   90.00
_cell.angle_beta   90.00
_cell.angle_gamma   90.00
#
_symmetry.space_group_name_H-M   'P 1'
#
loop_
_entity.id
_entity.type
_entity.pdbx_description
1 polymer ?
#
loop_
_entity_poly.entity_id
_entity_poly.type
_entity_poly.pdbx_seq_one_letter_code
_entity_poly.pdbx_strand_id
1 'polypeptide(L)'
;MKKIDLEILDIALSGSSSGAYALVLGEVKGKRKLPIVIGGAEAQSIAIELENMRPSRPLTHDLMKNTLSSFGMEVTEVLIHKMVEGIFYAQLTVTDGIREENIDSRSSDAVAVAVRFGCPIRCSQQVMDEAGVDLEGNEGEFRAEEAQVAPRSAKKQEVTVEELQKQLDEAIATENYELASELKKRIDDLRG
;
A
#
# COMPACT_ATOMS: atom_id res chain seq x y z
N MET A 1 21.03 -9.95 5.38
CA MET A 1 20.13 -9.73 4.24
C MET A 1 20.63 -8.51 3.48
N LYS A 2 20.79 -8.57 2.15
CA LYS A 2 21.19 -7.40 1.36
C LYS A 2 20.00 -6.46 1.22
N LYS A 3 20.19 -5.20 1.58
CA LYS A 3 19.18 -4.13 1.48
C LYS A 3 19.50 -3.23 0.30
N ILE A 4 18.47 -2.70 -0.35
CA ILE A 4 18.53 -1.78 -1.49
C ILE A 4 17.87 -0.49 -1.05
N ASP A 5 18.58 0.64 -1.20
CA ASP A 5 18.03 1.95 -0.91
C ASP A 5 17.06 2.39 -2.01
N LEU A 6 15.91 2.91 -1.60
CA LEU A 6 14.83 3.35 -2.47
C LEU A 6 14.52 4.82 -2.27
N GLU A 7 14.05 5.46 -3.35
CA GLU A 7 13.44 6.79 -3.34
C GLU A 7 12.05 6.76 -3.95
N ILE A 8 11.20 7.68 -3.54
CA ILE A 8 9.86 7.82 -4.13
C ILE A 8 10.01 8.57 -5.45
N LEU A 9 9.62 7.92 -6.55
CA LEU A 9 9.66 8.52 -7.88
C LEU A 9 8.32 9.15 -8.25
N ASP A 10 7.21 8.48 -7.93
CA ASP A 10 5.89 8.94 -8.36
C ASP A 10 4.77 8.32 -7.50
N ILE A 11 3.60 8.98 -7.53
CA ILE A 11 2.33 8.48 -7.01
C ILE A 11 1.28 8.72 -8.10
N ALA A 12 1.01 7.70 -8.91
CA ALA A 12 0.12 7.77 -10.05
C ALA A 12 -1.23 7.09 -9.76
N LEU A 13 -2.30 7.55 -10.43
CA LEU A 13 -3.57 6.81 -10.41
C LEU A 13 -3.38 5.43 -11.05
N SER A 14 -3.75 4.39 -10.31
CA SER A 14 -3.88 3.05 -10.89
C SER A 14 -5.07 3.04 -11.85
N GLY A 15 -4.85 2.62 -13.12
CA GLY A 15 -5.87 2.64 -14.17
C GLY A 15 -7.14 1.81 -13.91
N SER A 16 -7.30 1.23 -12.72
CA SER A 16 -8.52 0.58 -12.28
C SER A 16 -9.49 1.62 -11.71
N SER A 17 -10.76 1.51 -12.04
CA SER A 17 -11.87 2.36 -11.57
C SER A 17 -12.10 2.35 -10.04
N SER A 18 -11.20 1.75 -9.27
CA SER A 18 -11.31 1.52 -7.82
C SER A 18 -10.72 2.61 -6.93
N GLY A 19 -10.22 3.73 -7.48
CA GLY A 19 -9.58 4.79 -6.67
C GLY A 19 -8.26 4.36 -6.01
N ALA A 20 -7.61 3.32 -6.53
CA ALA A 20 -6.29 2.88 -6.11
C ALA A 20 -5.19 3.70 -6.79
N TYR A 21 -4.05 3.81 -6.13
CA TYR A 21 -2.86 4.51 -6.62
C TYR A 21 -1.68 3.54 -6.71
N ALA A 22 -0.76 3.81 -7.60
CA ALA A 22 0.54 3.15 -7.67
C ALA A 22 1.60 4.07 -7.04
N LEU A 23 2.17 3.64 -5.92
CA LEU A 23 3.38 4.23 -5.35
C LEU A 23 4.57 3.60 -6.06
N VAL A 24 5.36 4.41 -6.75
CA VAL A 24 6.53 3.95 -7.49
C VAL A 24 7.81 4.30 -6.72
N LEU A 25 8.49 3.28 -6.23
CA LEU A 25 9.79 3.42 -5.55
C LEU A 25 10.90 3.00 -6.51
N GLY A 26 11.93 3.83 -6.67
CA GLY A 26 13.09 3.55 -7.52
C GLY A 26 14.33 3.17 -6.72
N GLU A 27 15.19 2.31 -7.27
CA GLU A 27 16.54 2.10 -6.73
C GLU A 27 17.38 3.38 -6.82
N VAL A 28 17.94 3.84 -5.72
CA VAL A 28 18.83 5.01 -5.71
C VAL A 28 20.09 4.80 -6.55
N LYS A 29 20.58 3.56 -6.64
CA LYS A 29 21.80 3.19 -7.38
C LYS A 29 21.56 2.17 -8.48
N GLY A 30 20.35 2.11 -9.01
CA GLY A 30 19.96 1.14 -10.04
C GLY A 30 18.95 1.73 -11.00
N LYS A 31 18.35 0.85 -11.82
CA LYS A 31 17.35 1.25 -12.81
C LYS A 31 15.98 0.65 -12.52
N ARG A 32 15.91 -0.28 -11.55
CA ARG A 32 14.67 -0.98 -11.25
C ARG A 32 13.75 -0.10 -10.41
N LYS A 33 12.47 -0.27 -10.63
CA LYS A 33 11.40 0.40 -9.91
C LYS A 33 10.51 -0.65 -9.24
N LEU A 34 10.02 -0.36 -8.05
CA LEU A 34 9.13 -1.20 -7.28
C LEU A 34 7.76 -0.52 -7.21
N PRO A 35 6.80 -0.92 -8.06
CA PRO A 35 5.44 -0.39 -7.98
C PRO A 35 4.65 -1.10 -6.89
N ILE A 36 3.97 -0.34 -6.05
CA ILE A 36 3.14 -0.83 -4.96
C ILE A 36 1.76 -0.21 -5.08
N VAL A 37 0.71 -1.03 -5.18
CA VAL A 37 -0.66 -0.54 -5.19
C VAL A 37 -1.07 -0.16 -3.77
N ILE A 38 -1.54 1.08 -3.60
CA ILE A 38 -1.94 1.66 -2.31
C ILE A 38 -3.32 2.30 -2.40
N GLY A 39 -3.98 2.50 -1.26
CA GLY A 39 -5.26 3.20 -1.19
C GLY A 39 -5.12 4.71 -1.37
N GLY A 40 -6.24 5.38 -1.74
CA GLY A 40 -6.25 6.82 -1.96
C GLY A 40 -5.92 7.63 -0.70
N ALA A 41 -6.32 7.16 0.47
CA ALA A 41 -6.02 7.84 1.74
C ALA A 41 -4.53 7.80 2.08
N GLU A 42 -3.88 6.65 1.83
CA GLU A 42 -2.45 6.48 2.03
C GLU A 42 -1.66 7.31 1.00
N ALA A 43 -2.07 7.28 -0.27
CA ALA A 43 -1.48 8.09 -1.34
C ALA A 43 -1.55 9.58 -1.00
N GLN A 44 -2.71 10.07 -0.59
CA GLN A 44 -2.91 11.45 -0.14
C GLN A 44 -2.00 11.80 1.04
N SER A 45 -1.89 10.91 2.02
CA SER A 45 -1.04 11.13 3.19
C SER A 45 0.43 11.28 2.84
N ILE A 46 0.94 10.49 1.89
CA ILE A 46 2.32 10.59 1.41
C ILE A 46 2.49 11.89 0.61
N ALA A 47 1.61 12.17 -0.34
CA ALA A 47 1.68 13.36 -1.20
C ALA A 47 1.67 14.66 -0.38
N ILE A 48 0.82 14.78 0.64
CA ILE A 48 0.76 15.96 1.52
C ILE A 48 2.12 16.26 2.16
N GLU A 49 2.84 15.25 2.63
CA GLU A 49 4.17 15.46 3.24
C GLU A 49 5.23 15.78 2.18
N LEU A 50 5.22 15.10 1.02
CA LEU A 50 6.17 15.36 -0.07
C LEU A 50 6.04 16.79 -0.61
N GLU A 51 4.81 17.29 -0.71
CA GLU A 51 4.51 18.66 -1.17
C GLU A 51 4.65 19.71 -0.05
N ASN A 52 5.11 19.31 1.14
CA ASN A 52 5.22 20.18 2.32
C ASN A 52 3.92 20.91 2.68
N MET A 53 2.77 20.33 2.35
CA MET A 53 1.48 20.88 2.73
C MET A 53 1.22 20.73 4.23
N ARG A 54 0.53 21.71 4.81
CA ARG A 54 0.24 21.72 6.25
C ARG A 54 -1.28 21.71 6.48
N PRO A 55 -1.87 20.53 6.72
CA PRO A 55 -3.28 20.43 7.12
C PRO A 55 -3.55 21.22 8.41
N SER A 56 -4.77 21.73 8.57
CA SER A 56 -5.19 22.47 9.79
C SER A 56 -5.16 21.60 11.06
N ARG A 57 -5.28 20.28 10.90
CA ARG A 57 -5.16 19.31 11.98
C ARG A 57 -4.26 18.15 11.55
N PRO A 58 -3.51 17.54 12.50
CA PRO A 58 -2.66 16.40 12.19
C PRO A 58 -3.46 15.24 11.60
N LEU A 59 -2.95 14.64 10.52
CA LEU A 59 -3.43 13.36 9.98
C LEU A 59 -2.92 12.21 10.84
N THR A 60 -3.37 10.99 10.55
CA THR A 60 -3.01 9.78 11.33
C THR A 60 -1.49 9.58 11.43
N HIS A 61 -0.75 9.72 10.32
CA HIS A 61 0.70 9.54 10.33
C HIS A 61 1.43 10.71 10.98
N ASP A 62 0.87 11.94 10.97
CA ASP A 62 1.40 13.07 11.73
C ASP A 62 1.22 12.83 13.23
N LEU A 63 0.03 12.33 13.63
CA LEU A 63 -0.24 11.95 15.01
C LEU A 63 0.73 10.86 15.48
N MET A 64 0.98 9.84 14.65
CA MET A 64 1.94 8.78 14.95
C MET A 64 3.35 9.35 15.15
N LYS A 65 3.84 10.19 14.24
CA LYS A 65 5.13 10.88 14.38
C LYS A 65 5.19 11.67 15.69
N ASN A 66 4.18 12.51 15.93
CA ASN A 66 4.14 13.35 17.13
C ASN A 66 4.14 12.50 18.41
N THR A 67 3.40 11.40 18.42
CA THR A 67 3.35 10.49 19.55
C THR A 67 4.72 9.88 19.82
N LEU A 68 5.35 9.27 18.83
CA LEU A 68 6.69 8.68 18.97
C LEU A 68 7.71 9.71 19.46
N SER A 69 7.77 10.87 18.80
CA SER A 69 8.72 11.94 19.17
C SER A 69 8.46 12.49 20.57
N SER A 70 7.20 12.57 21.03
CA SER A 70 6.87 13.02 22.37
C SER A 70 7.37 12.06 23.46
N PHE A 71 7.57 10.79 23.12
CA PHE A 71 8.16 9.78 24.01
C PHE A 71 9.66 9.56 23.76
N GLY A 72 10.32 10.44 22.99
CA GLY A 72 11.75 10.35 22.67
C GLY A 72 12.09 9.19 21.74
N MET A 73 11.12 8.73 20.97
CA MET A 73 11.30 7.65 19.99
C MET A 73 11.44 8.21 18.57
N GLU A 74 12.27 7.57 17.77
CA GLU A 74 12.52 7.91 16.38
C GLU A 74 12.38 6.67 15.49
N VAL A 75 11.93 6.88 14.25
CA VAL A 75 11.98 5.84 13.21
C VAL A 75 13.25 6.07 12.40
N THR A 76 14.13 5.09 12.41
CA THR A 76 15.46 5.20 11.79
C THR A 76 15.55 4.54 10.43
N GLU A 77 14.64 3.59 10.13
CA GLU A 77 14.60 2.88 8.84
C GLU A 77 13.19 2.35 8.57
N VAL A 78 12.85 2.30 7.31
CA VAL A 78 11.72 1.51 6.79
C VAL A 78 12.27 0.44 5.85
N LEU A 79 11.88 -0.82 6.08
CA LEU A 79 12.32 -1.96 5.28
C LEU A 79 11.13 -2.75 4.74
N ILE A 80 10.95 -2.78 3.42
CA ILE A 80 10.05 -3.70 2.73
C ILE A 80 10.80 -5.02 2.61
N HIS A 81 10.49 -6.00 3.48
CA HIS A 81 11.37 -7.14 3.68
C HIS A 81 10.92 -8.40 2.96
N LYS A 82 9.63 -8.53 2.61
CA LYS A 82 9.11 -9.67 1.83
C LYS A 82 7.85 -9.31 1.07
N MET A 83 7.52 -10.13 0.06
CA MET A 83 6.24 -10.15 -0.63
C MET A 83 5.64 -11.56 -0.55
N VAL A 84 4.34 -11.66 -0.32
CA VAL A 84 3.59 -12.92 -0.31
C VAL A 84 2.29 -12.72 -1.06
N GLU A 85 2.07 -13.47 -2.11
CA GLU A 85 0.85 -13.40 -2.93
C GLU A 85 0.51 -11.97 -3.41
N GLY A 86 1.55 -11.18 -3.77
CA GLY A 86 1.39 -9.79 -4.22
C GLY A 86 1.22 -8.77 -3.09
N ILE A 87 1.21 -9.19 -1.83
CA ILE A 87 1.14 -8.31 -0.65
C ILE A 87 2.54 -8.03 -0.13
N PHE A 88 2.90 -6.75 -0.06
CA PHE A 88 4.18 -6.31 0.50
C PHE A 88 4.09 -6.16 2.02
N TYR A 89 5.10 -6.70 2.69
CA TYR A 89 5.28 -6.59 4.13
C TYR A 89 6.44 -5.66 4.43
N ALA A 90 6.20 -4.68 5.26
CA ALA A 90 7.20 -3.71 5.69
C ALA A 90 7.36 -3.73 7.21
N GLN A 91 8.46 -3.20 7.68
CA GLN A 91 8.72 -2.96 9.09
C GLN A 91 9.34 -1.58 9.28
N LEU A 92 9.01 -0.98 10.41
CA LEU A 92 9.62 0.26 10.92
C LEU A 92 10.67 -0.13 11.95
N THR A 93 11.89 0.36 11.81
CA THR A 93 12.88 0.28 12.89
C THR A 93 12.72 1.51 13.77
N VAL A 94 12.28 1.29 15.01
CA VAL A 94 12.01 2.34 16.01
C VAL A 94 13.02 2.25 17.11
N THR A 95 13.56 3.38 17.57
CA THR A 95 14.54 3.44 18.66
C THR A 95 14.22 4.56 19.65
N ASP A 96 14.59 4.37 20.91
CA ASP A 96 14.67 5.39 21.96
C ASP A 96 16.13 5.81 22.23
N GLY A 97 17.07 5.37 21.38
CA GLY A 97 18.51 5.56 21.55
C GLY A 97 19.20 4.49 22.42
N ILE A 98 18.44 3.63 23.10
CA ILE A 98 18.95 2.53 23.93
C ILE A 98 18.49 1.18 23.39
N ARG A 99 17.23 1.12 22.98
CA ARG A 99 16.59 -0.08 22.42
C ARG A 99 16.19 0.17 20.97
N GLU A 100 16.16 -0.89 20.20
CA GLU A 100 15.70 -0.88 18.84
C GLU A 100 14.69 -2.01 18.65
N GLU A 101 13.53 -1.67 18.08
CA GLU A 101 12.44 -2.61 17.81
C GLU A 101 11.99 -2.51 16.36
N ASN A 102 11.69 -3.66 15.77
CA ASN A 102 11.12 -3.74 14.43
C ASN A 102 9.62 -3.97 14.52
N ILE A 103 8.86 -3.01 14.05
CA ILE A 103 7.39 -3.00 14.11
C ILE A 103 6.85 -3.34 12.73
N ASP A 104 6.02 -4.38 12.63
CA ASP A 104 5.34 -4.76 11.40
C ASP A 104 4.38 -3.66 10.94
N SER A 105 4.33 -3.44 9.63
CA SER A 105 3.52 -2.38 9.02
C SER A 105 3.14 -2.73 7.58
N ARG A 106 2.03 -2.18 7.11
CA ARG A 106 1.76 -2.13 5.66
C ARG A 106 2.80 -1.23 4.99
N SER A 107 3.19 -1.57 3.75
CA SER A 107 4.20 -0.81 3.00
C SER A 107 3.81 0.67 2.81
N SER A 108 2.53 0.96 2.56
CA SER A 108 2.00 2.32 2.42
C SER A 108 2.15 3.16 3.69
N ASP A 109 1.81 2.60 4.85
CA ASP A 109 1.95 3.29 6.15
C ASP A 109 3.41 3.50 6.50
N ALA A 110 4.25 2.48 6.25
CA ALA A 110 5.68 2.56 6.47
C ALA A 110 6.32 3.70 5.68
N VAL A 111 5.99 3.82 4.38
CA VAL A 111 6.46 4.92 3.53
C VAL A 111 5.92 6.28 4.01
N ALA A 112 4.63 6.36 4.38
CA ALA A 112 4.03 7.58 4.92
C ALA A 112 4.70 8.07 6.22
N VAL A 113 5.16 7.13 7.05
CA VAL A 113 5.95 7.41 8.25
C VAL A 113 7.38 7.80 7.88
N ALA A 114 8.02 7.09 6.93
CA ALA A 114 9.39 7.37 6.50
C ALA A 114 9.56 8.81 6.01
N VAL A 115 8.66 9.31 5.15
CA VAL A 115 8.74 10.69 4.63
C VAL A 115 8.63 11.72 5.73
N ARG A 116 7.88 11.43 6.80
CA ARG A 116 7.73 12.33 7.94
C ARG A 116 8.94 12.38 8.87
N PHE A 117 9.58 11.24 9.09
CA PHE A 117 10.81 11.16 9.89
C PHE A 117 12.06 11.52 9.07
N GLY A 118 11.97 11.52 7.73
CA GLY A 118 13.14 11.71 6.85
C GLY A 118 14.10 10.53 6.92
N CYS A 119 13.63 9.34 7.26
CA CYS A 119 14.45 8.15 7.36
C CYS A 119 14.51 7.38 6.02
N PRO A 120 15.57 6.57 5.79
CA PRO A 120 15.71 5.82 4.56
C PRO A 120 14.61 4.78 4.37
N ILE A 121 14.16 4.67 3.13
CA ILE A 121 13.27 3.60 2.66
C ILE A 121 14.13 2.56 1.95
N ARG A 122 13.98 1.29 2.32
CA ARG A 122 14.74 0.19 1.75
C ARG A 122 13.83 -0.98 1.41
N CYS A 123 14.29 -1.82 0.48
CA CYS A 123 13.72 -3.15 0.32
C CYS A 123 14.79 -4.24 0.41
N SER A 124 14.37 -5.47 0.63
CA SER A 124 15.25 -6.62 0.51
C SER A 124 15.59 -6.88 -0.96
N GLN A 125 16.79 -7.44 -1.21
CA GLN A 125 17.17 -7.89 -2.56
C GLN A 125 16.10 -8.84 -3.13
N GLN A 126 15.56 -9.75 -2.32
CA GLN A 126 14.54 -10.69 -2.73
C GLN A 126 13.28 -10.00 -3.24
N VAL A 127 12.75 -8.99 -2.53
CA VAL A 127 11.58 -8.21 -2.96
C VAL A 127 11.84 -7.52 -4.29
N MET A 128 13.03 -6.94 -4.45
CA MET A 128 13.38 -6.28 -5.71
C MET A 128 13.54 -7.27 -6.87
N ASP A 129 14.01 -8.47 -6.60
CA ASP A 129 14.15 -9.52 -7.64
C ASP A 129 12.80 -10.14 -8.02
N GLU A 130 11.84 -10.18 -7.09
CA GLU A 130 10.49 -10.73 -7.31
C GLU A 130 9.52 -9.73 -7.96
N ALA A 131 9.60 -8.45 -7.56
CA ALA A 131 8.60 -7.43 -7.92
C ALA A 131 9.18 -6.18 -8.58
N GLY A 132 10.49 -6.07 -8.66
CA GLY A 132 11.15 -4.96 -9.34
C GLY A 132 11.02 -5.07 -10.85
N VAL A 133 10.73 -3.94 -11.52
CA VAL A 133 10.61 -3.84 -12.97
C VAL A 133 11.65 -2.89 -13.54
N ASP A 134 12.32 -3.27 -14.63
CA ASP A 134 13.20 -2.41 -15.40
C ASP A 134 12.36 -1.63 -16.44
N LEU A 135 12.31 -0.33 -16.31
CA LEU A 135 11.66 0.54 -17.28
C LEU A 135 12.71 1.19 -18.20
N GLU A 136 13.41 0.41 -19.00
CA GLU A 136 14.14 0.93 -20.16
C GLU A 136 13.14 1.13 -21.31
N GLY A 137 12.68 2.37 -21.50
CA GLY A 137 12.05 2.75 -22.76
C GLY A 137 10.68 3.46 -22.76
N ASN A 138 10.02 3.69 -21.63
CA ASN A 138 8.79 4.48 -21.62
C ASN A 138 8.81 5.56 -20.54
N GLU A 139 9.41 6.69 -20.85
CA GLU A 139 9.15 7.95 -20.14
C GLU A 139 7.77 8.45 -20.59
N GLY A 140 6.75 8.12 -19.86
CA GLY A 140 5.41 8.66 -20.08
C GLY A 140 4.32 7.60 -20.22
N GLU A 141 3.61 7.35 -19.21
CA GLU A 141 2.47 6.47 -18.98
C GLU A 141 2.83 5.16 -18.30
N PHE A 142 2.96 5.23 -16.99
CA PHE A 142 2.80 4.06 -16.14
C PHE A 142 1.32 3.65 -16.21
N ARG A 143 0.97 2.85 -17.23
CA ARG A 143 -0.32 2.16 -17.22
C ARG A 143 -0.22 1.10 -16.13
N ALA A 144 -1.00 1.26 -15.09
CA ALA A 144 -1.14 0.32 -13.98
C ALA A 144 -1.59 -1.11 -14.43
N GLU A 145 -1.66 -1.38 -15.70
CA GLU A 145 -1.90 -2.71 -16.27
C GLU A 145 -0.71 -3.65 -16.08
N GLU A 146 0.52 -3.14 -15.91
CA GLU A 146 1.70 -3.97 -15.67
C GLU A 146 2.01 -4.19 -14.17
N ALA A 147 1.41 -3.41 -13.28
CA ALA A 147 1.47 -3.64 -11.82
C ALA A 147 0.50 -4.74 -11.35
N GLN A 148 -0.14 -5.45 -12.28
CA GLN A 148 -0.88 -6.67 -11.99
C GLN A 148 0.09 -7.85 -11.85
N VAL A 149 0.89 -7.85 -10.76
CA VAL A 149 1.09 -9.12 -10.07
C VAL A 149 -0.24 -9.37 -9.37
N ALA A 150 -1.20 -9.84 -10.17
CA ALA A 150 -2.49 -10.26 -9.72
C ALA A 150 -2.32 -11.28 -8.59
N PRO A 151 -3.14 -11.26 -7.54
CA PRO A 151 -3.45 -12.48 -6.85
C PRO A 151 -4.00 -13.43 -7.91
N ARG A 152 -3.20 -14.41 -8.32
CA ARG A 152 -3.70 -15.54 -9.11
C ARG A 152 -4.73 -16.24 -8.27
N SER A 153 -5.92 -16.29 -8.83
CA SER A 153 -7.11 -17.03 -8.42
C SER A 153 -8.15 -16.26 -7.61
N ALA A 154 -8.89 -15.38 -8.30
CA ALA A 154 -10.29 -15.72 -8.39
C ALA A 154 -10.56 -15.82 -9.89
N LYS A 155 -10.74 -17.05 -10.41
CA LYS A 155 -11.50 -17.25 -11.63
C LYS A 155 -12.70 -16.30 -11.50
N LYS A 156 -12.91 -15.44 -12.49
CA LYS A 156 -14.21 -14.85 -12.75
C LYS A 156 -15.17 -16.02 -13.00
N GLN A 157 -15.61 -16.66 -11.92
CA GLN A 157 -16.87 -17.37 -11.96
C GLN A 157 -17.90 -16.28 -12.20
N GLU A 158 -18.66 -16.42 -13.27
CA GLU A 158 -19.93 -15.73 -13.40
C GLU A 158 -20.71 -16.12 -12.16
N VAL A 159 -20.68 -15.23 -11.16
CA VAL A 159 -21.39 -15.45 -9.90
C VAL A 159 -22.86 -15.41 -10.27
N THR A 160 -23.50 -16.55 -10.25
CA THR A 160 -24.92 -16.64 -10.56
C THR A 160 -25.73 -15.92 -9.49
N VAL A 161 -26.89 -15.38 -9.86
CA VAL A 161 -27.81 -14.72 -8.91
C VAL A 161 -28.11 -15.61 -7.71
N GLU A 162 -28.10 -16.93 -7.89
CA GLU A 162 -28.30 -17.93 -6.84
C GLU A 162 -27.16 -17.96 -5.82
N GLU A 163 -25.93 -17.75 -6.27
CA GLU A 163 -24.73 -17.73 -5.40
C GLU A 163 -24.64 -16.43 -4.61
N LEU A 164 -25.01 -15.29 -5.22
CA LEU A 164 -25.14 -14.02 -4.52
C LEU A 164 -26.26 -14.03 -3.49
N GLN A 165 -27.37 -14.73 -3.78
CA GLN A 165 -28.48 -14.89 -2.83
C GLN A 165 -28.03 -15.68 -1.60
N LYS A 166 -27.26 -16.77 -1.80
CA LYS A 166 -26.71 -17.57 -0.69
C LYS A 166 -25.76 -16.77 0.20
N GLN A 167 -24.89 -15.96 -0.42
CA GLN A 167 -23.97 -15.07 0.31
C GLN A 167 -24.72 -13.98 1.09
N LEU A 168 -25.82 -13.47 0.53
CA LEU A 168 -26.71 -12.52 1.20
C LEU A 168 -27.35 -13.15 2.45
N ASP A 169 -27.88 -14.37 2.33
CA ASP A 169 -28.48 -15.07 3.44
C ASP A 169 -27.47 -15.37 4.56
N GLU A 170 -26.24 -15.71 4.19
CA GLU A 170 -25.13 -15.92 5.12
C GLU A 170 -24.67 -14.62 5.81
N ALA A 171 -24.62 -13.50 5.07
CA ALA A 171 -24.32 -12.19 5.62
C ALA A 171 -25.41 -11.72 6.61
N ILE A 172 -26.67 -12.00 6.33
CA ILE A 172 -27.78 -11.72 7.25
C ILE A 172 -27.69 -12.59 8.50
N ALA A 173 -27.39 -13.89 8.36
CA ALA A 173 -27.25 -14.82 9.49
C ALA A 173 -26.09 -14.46 10.43
N THR A 174 -25.04 -13.83 9.90
CA THR A 174 -23.86 -13.35 10.67
C THR A 174 -23.97 -11.87 11.09
N GLU A 175 -25.15 -11.26 10.94
CA GLU A 175 -25.45 -9.86 11.28
C GLU A 175 -24.52 -8.84 10.58
N ASN A 176 -23.90 -9.21 9.45
CA ASN A 176 -23.08 -8.32 8.65
C ASN A 176 -23.93 -7.52 7.64
N TYR A 177 -24.64 -6.53 8.16
CA TYR A 177 -25.62 -5.73 7.41
C TYR A 177 -25.00 -4.85 6.32
N GLU A 178 -23.73 -4.49 6.44
CA GLU A 178 -22.98 -3.74 5.40
C GLU A 178 -22.81 -4.61 4.15
N LEU A 179 -22.27 -5.82 4.32
CA LEU A 179 -22.10 -6.79 3.25
C LEU A 179 -23.46 -7.23 2.66
N ALA A 180 -24.48 -7.44 3.50
CA ALA A 180 -25.81 -7.77 3.06
C ALA A 180 -26.44 -6.69 2.15
N SER A 181 -26.23 -5.41 2.49
CA SER A 181 -26.71 -4.29 1.68
C SER A 181 -26.03 -4.21 0.30
N GLU A 182 -24.73 -4.46 0.26
CA GLU A 182 -23.94 -4.45 -0.99
C GLU A 182 -24.32 -5.63 -1.90
N LEU A 183 -24.48 -6.83 -1.36
CA LEU A 183 -24.89 -8.02 -2.10
C LEU A 183 -26.31 -7.88 -2.66
N LYS A 184 -27.22 -7.30 -1.90
CA LYS A 184 -28.58 -7.03 -2.34
C LYS A 184 -28.60 -6.07 -3.54
N LYS A 185 -27.85 -4.97 -3.47
CA LYS A 185 -27.74 -4.00 -4.56
C LYS A 185 -27.20 -4.66 -5.83
N ARG A 186 -26.22 -5.55 -5.69
CA ARG A 186 -25.59 -6.26 -6.81
C ARG A 186 -26.54 -7.29 -7.45
N ILE A 187 -27.41 -7.91 -6.66
CA ILE A 187 -28.48 -8.80 -7.15
C ILE A 187 -29.53 -8.00 -7.93
N ASP A 188 -29.93 -6.82 -7.42
CA ASP A 188 -30.90 -5.96 -8.06
C ASP A 188 -30.36 -5.40 -9.40
N ASP A 189 -29.09 -5.03 -9.47
CA ASP A 189 -28.41 -4.59 -10.70
C ASP A 189 -28.29 -5.69 -11.78
N LEU A 190 -28.30 -6.97 -11.40
CA LEU A 190 -28.28 -8.11 -12.33
C LEU A 190 -29.68 -8.55 -12.78
N ARG A 191 -30.72 -8.09 -12.12
CA ARG A 191 -32.12 -8.42 -12.44
C ARG A 191 -32.84 -7.31 -13.23
N GLY A 192 -32.28 -6.09 -13.29
CA GLY A 192 -32.82 -4.93 -14.03
C GLY A 192 -32.26 -4.83 -15.41
#